data_10805d61fe1369c47f91079ff8e9deac
#
_entry.id   10805d61fe1369c47f91079ff8e9deac
#
_cell.length_a   1.000
_cell.length_b   1.000
_cell.length_c   1.000
_cell.angle_alpha   90.00
_cell.angle_beta   90.00
_cell.angle_gamma   90.00
#
_symmetry.space_group_name_H-M   'P 1'
#
loop_
_entity.id
_entity.type
_entity.pdbx_description
1 polymer ?
#
loop_
_entity_poly.entity_id
_entity_poly.type
_entity_poly.pdbx_seq_one_letter_code
_entity_poly.pdbx_strand_id
1 'polypeptide(L)'
;LYENGYITYMRTDNAKYSKDFIDSTKDYITTQWNTKYIYSKIDNICLKESKENTESKESSENKDEKTSGKKDAKDLAQEAHEAIRPTNIHTKTIQHNSKIGKYELKLYELIWKNALQSCMASSMYDVILSVVSTPEKHLYKNTTEKNIFPGWEILDGVQQTNDIYEYLYALFQSGKDNKIKVNYSEINSDMAIKKLKSHYTEARLVQLLEKNGIGRPSTFSSLVAKIIERNYVVKTNIPGKKLKCINYSLKMNEDLKEIQKTKIFGEEKNKVKIEPIGIVVIEFLNKYFDNMFNYEYTKEMEDHLDTISEGNYSLKKLCDSCRNELDLSISSITNNKNMDTTEKSFQKGIKIDENHTWIIGKYGPVIICNIEEKITFKKVKRDIDLDKLKNGEYKLTDILYESSSNGSSAFSKSLGEFNGEEITVKKGKFGLYCSYKGKNRSLKYCKKTLDNITIEDVKKILLSKSESSSKVLKNINETASIRQGKWGPYV
;
A
#
# COMPACT_ATOMS: atom_id res chain seq x y z
N LEU A 1 1.81 -21.05 -4.05
CA LEU A 1 0.90 -21.89 -3.25
C LEU A 1 -0.27 -22.42 -4.08
N TYR A 2 -0.96 -21.55 -4.80
CA TYR A 2 -2.08 -21.91 -5.68
C TYR A 2 -1.66 -22.88 -6.80
N GLU A 3 -0.61 -22.52 -7.54
CA GLU A 3 -0.08 -23.37 -8.64
C GLU A 3 0.40 -24.76 -8.19
N ASN A 4 0.72 -24.91 -6.91
CA ASN A 4 1.09 -26.18 -6.31
C ASN A 4 -0.09 -26.90 -5.62
N GLY A 5 -1.30 -26.37 -5.75
CA GLY A 5 -2.52 -26.99 -5.24
C GLY A 5 -2.73 -26.93 -3.72
N TYR A 6 -2.01 -26.05 -3.00
CA TYR A 6 -2.11 -25.93 -1.55
C TYR A 6 -3.24 -25.02 -1.08
N ILE A 7 -3.62 -24.04 -1.90
CA ILE A 7 -4.68 -23.07 -1.57
C ILE A 7 -5.62 -22.87 -2.77
N THR A 8 -6.83 -22.36 -2.52
CA THR A 8 -7.77 -21.90 -3.55
C THR A 8 -7.25 -20.67 -4.30
N TYR A 9 -7.94 -20.25 -5.35
CA TYR A 9 -7.54 -19.12 -6.17
C TYR A 9 -7.47 -17.83 -5.35
N MET A 10 -6.34 -17.14 -5.44
CA MET A 10 -6.02 -16.00 -4.58
C MET A 10 -6.61 -14.66 -5.03
N ARG A 11 -7.07 -14.54 -6.27
CA ARG A 11 -7.69 -13.31 -6.77
C ARG A 11 -9.20 -13.40 -6.61
N THR A 12 -9.68 -13.18 -5.40
CA THR A 12 -11.10 -13.23 -5.05
C THR A 12 -11.42 -12.15 -4.02
N ASP A 13 -12.61 -11.61 -4.10
CA ASP A 13 -13.27 -10.77 -3.11
C ASP A 13 -14.32 -11.54 -2.30
N ASN A 14 -14.56 -12.81 -2.65
CA ASN A 14 -15.50 -13.65 -1.93
C ASN A 14 -14.91 -14.06 -0.56
N ALA A 15 -15.72 -13.92 0.48
CA ALA A 15 -15.40 -14.31 1.85
C ALA A 15 -16.09 -15.60 2.30
N LYS A 16 -16.73 -16.35 1.38
CA LYS A 16 -17.47 -17.58 1.68
C LYS A 16 -16.72 -18.80 1.21
N TYR A 17 -16.94 -19.91 1.88
CA TYR A 17 -16.34 -21.21 1.58
C TYR A 17 -17.32 -22.16 0.90
N SER A 18 -16.80 -23.12 0.15
CA SER A 18 -17.60 -24.22 -0.36
C SER A 18 -18.16 -25.10 0.76
N LYS A 19 -19.28 -25.77 0.50
CA LYS A 19 -19.92 -26.66 1.46
C LYS A 19 -19.01 -27.80 1.89
N ASP A 20 -18.31 -28.42 0.96
CA ASP A 20 -17.39 -29.53 1.22
C ASP A 20 -16.26 -29.10 2.20
N PHE A 21 -15.74 -27.89 2.02
CA PHE A 21 -14.73 -27.35 2.95
C PHE A 21 -15.32 -27.10 4.33
N ILE A 22 -16.52 -26.55 4.42
CA ILE A 22 -17.21 -26.30 5.70
C ILE A 22 -17.44 -27.64 6.43
N ASP A 23 -17.94 -28.66 5.75
CA ASP A 23 -18.20 -29.96 6.35
C ASP A 23 -16.92 -30.64 6.82
N SER A 24 -15.87 -30.66 5.98
CA SER A 24 -14.54 -31.17 6.37
C SER A 24 -13.93 -30.40 7.55
N THR A 25 -14.19 -29.09 7.62
CA THR A 25 -13.68 -28.27 8.74
C THR A 25 -14.47 -28.51 10.03
N LYS A 26 -15.79 -28.72 9.94
CA LYS A 26 -16.59 -29.14 11.11
C LYS A 26 -16.09 -30.45 11.69
N ASP A 27 -15.81 -31.43 10.84
CA ASP A 27 -15.24 -32.72 11.25
C ASP A 27 -13.87 -32.57 11.90
N TYR A 28 -12.99 -31.74 11.30
CA TYR A 28 -11.69 -31.44 11.86
C TYR A 28 -11.80 -30.79 13.25
N ILE A 29 -12.64 -29.77 13.42
CA ILE A 29 -12.84 -29.06 14.70
C ILE A 29 -13.40 -30.04 15.75
N THR A 30 -14.37 -30.84 15.38
CA THR A 30 -14.99 -31.81 16.29
C THR A 30 -13.98 -32.84 16.76
N THR A 31 -13.13 -33.34 15.87
CA THR A 31 -12.10 -34.33 16.18
C THR A 31 -10.98 -33.77 17.06
N GLN A 32 -10.55 -32.52 16.81
CA GLN A 32 -9.43 -31.93 17.57
C GLN A 32 -9.85 -31.40 18.94
N TRP A 33 -11.06 -30.89 19.07
CA TRP A 33 -11.59 -30.30 20.31
C TRP A 33 -12.94 -30.88 20.70
N ASN A 34 -14.03 -30.37 20.15
CA ASN A 34 -15.41 -30.87 20.22
C ASN A 34 -16.35 -29.91 19.45
N THR A 35 -17.64 -30.28 19.39
CA THR A 35 -18.67 -29.50 18.65
C THR A 35 -18.90 -28.08 19.21
N LYS A 36 -18.59 -27.80 20.48
CA LYS A 36 -18.72 -26.45 21.07
C LYS A 36 -17.82 -25.42 20.41
N TYR A 37 -16.72 -25.87 19.79
CA TYR A 37 -15.79 -24.98 19.08
C TYR A 37 -16.22 -24.62 17.67
N ILE A 38 -17.33 -25.17 17.16
CA ILE A 38 -17.85 -24.81 15.84
C ILE A 38 -18.63 -23.49 15.95
N TYR A 39 -18.36 -22.58 14.99
CA TYR A 39 -19.12 -21.32 14.91
C TYR A 39 -20.60 -21.58 14.70
N SER A 40 -21.45 -21.06 15.58
CA SER A 40 -22.90 -21.34 15.60
C SER A 40 -23.64 -20.90 14.30
N LYS A 41 -23.07 -19.92 13.57
CA LYS A 41 -23.63 -19.42 12.30
C LYS A 41 -22.71 -19.76 11.11
N ILE A 42 -22.06 -20.92 11.18
CA ILE A 42 -21.09 -21.33 10.15
C ILE A 42 -21.71 -21.42 8.76
N ASP A 43 -23.00 -21.69 8.67
CA ASP A 43 -23.71 -21.77 7.37
C ASP A 43 -23.84 -20.38 6.69
N ASN A 44 -23.68 -19.27 7.43
CA ASN A 44 -23.64 -17.93 6.84
C ASN A 44 -22.37 -17.64 6.05
N ILE A 45 -21.30 -18.38 6.32
CA ILE A 45 -20.03 -18.30 5.58
C ILE A 45 -19.89 -19.40 4.52
N CYS A 46 -20.97 -20.15 4.25
CA CYS A 46 -21.06 -21.12 3.17
C CYS A 46 -21.58 -20.44 1.89
N LEU A 47 -21.02 -20.82 0.74
CA LEU A 47 -21.58 -20.46 -0.56
C LEU A 47 -22.98 -21.05 -0.68
N LYS A 48 -23.94 -20.25 -1.13
CA LYS A 48 -25.26 -20.77 -1.48
C LYS A 48 -25.15 -21.53 -2.78
N GLU A 49 -25.64 -22.76 -2.82
CA GLU A 49 -25.79 -23.51 -4.07
C GLU A 49 -26.76 -22.72 -4.95
N SER A 50 -26.33 -22.34 -6.16
CA SER A 50 -27.23 -21.86 -7.21
C SER A 50 -28.24 -22.97 -7.46
N LYS A 51 -29.51 -22.73 -7.21
CA LYS A 51 -30.56 -23.65 -7.57
C LYS A 51 -30.54 -23.78 -9.11
N GLU A 52 -30.05 -24.90 -9.62
CA GLU A 52 -30.27 -25.28 -10.99
C GLU A 52 -31.78 -25.24 -11.25
N ASN A 53 -32.17 -24.58 -12.34
CA ASN A 53 -33.52 -24.46 -12.82
C ASN A 53 -34.17 -25.84 -13.00
N THR A 54 -34.94 -26.25 -12.04
CA THR A 54 -36.04 -27.19 -12.29
C THR A 54 -37.29 -26.37 -12.52
N GLU A 55 -37.62 -26.19 -13.79
CA GLU A 55 -38.91 -25.67 -14.22
C GLU A 55 -40.03 -26.52 -13.62
N SER A 56 -40.82 -25.89 -12.77
CA SER A 56 -42.21 -26.24 -12.61
C SER A 56 -43.04 -24.99 -12.45
N LYS A 57 -43.78 -24.68 -13.51
CA LYS A 57 -44.84 -23.70 -13.55
C LYS A 57 -45.81 -23.98 -12.43
N GLU A 58 -46.08 -22.97 -11.58
CA GLU A 58 -47.45 -22.73 -11.12
C GLU A 58 -47.61 -21.28 -10.70
N SER A 59 -48.62 -20.70 -11.28
CA SER A 59 -49.13 -19.34 -11.17
C SER A 59 -49.66 -19.02 -9.77
N SER A 60 -49.34 -17.84 -9.25
CA SER A 60 -50.35 -16.98 -8.58
C SER A 60 -49.83 -15.56 -8.38
N GLU A 61 -50.64 -14.66 -8.89
CA GLU A 61 -50.54 -13.18 -8.71
C GLU A 61 -50.63 -12.77 -7.24
N ASN A 62 -49.85 -11.80 -6.78
CA ASN A 62 -50.36 -10.56 -6.19
C ASN A 62 -49.23 -9.60 -5.71
N LYS A 63 -49.23 -8.44 -6.33
CA LYS A 63 -49.17 -7.05 -5.84
C LYS A 63 -48.16 -6.60 -4.77
N ASP A 64 -47.37 -5.63 -5.24
CA ASP A 64 -47.00 -4.35 -4.65
C ASP A 64 -46.32 -4.32 -3.27
N GLU A 65 -45.01 -4.05 -3.27
CA GLU A 65 -44.48 -2.91 -2.49
C GLU A 65 -43.06 -2.55 -2.96
N LYS A 66 -42.96 -1.31 -3.47
CA LYS A 66 -41.68 -0.66 -3.77
C LYS A 66 -40.96 -0.32 -2.47
N THR A 67 -39.90 -1.00 -2.18
CA THR A 67 -38.85 -0.50 -1.30
C THR A 67 -37.55 -0.50 -2.05
N SER A 68 -37.05 0.70 -2.33
CA SER A 68 -35.72 0.97 -2.86
C SER A 68 -34.67 0.58 -1.81
N GLY A 69 -34.36 -0.70 -1.74
CA GLY A 69 -33.25 -1.21 -0.93
C GLY A 69 -31.94 -0.92 -1.67
N LYS A 70 -31.06 -0.16 -1.06
CA LYS A 70 -29.64 -0.10 -1.43
C LYS A 70 -29.13 -1.55 -1.50
N LYS A 71 -28.78 -2.03 -2.70
CA LYS A 71 -28.02 -3.26 -2.85
C LYS A 71 -26.69 -3.04 -2.15
N ASP A 72 -26.44 -3.76 -1.09
CA ASP A 72 -25.16 -3.76 -0.41
C ASP A 72 -24.08 -4.23 -1.40
N ALA A 73 -22.93 -3.57 -1.38
CA ALA A 73 -21.76 -3.88 -2.23
C ALA A 73 -21.25 -5.34 -2.10
N LYS A 74 -21.89 -6.15 -1.27
CA LYS A 74 -21.60 -7.58 -1.06
C LYS A 74 -22.20 -8.52 -2.09
N ASP A 75 -23.17 -8.05 -2.89
CA ASP A 75 -23.83 -8.92 -3.89
C ASP A 75 -23.13 -8.90 -5.27
N LEU A 76 -22.05 -8.14 -5.41
CA LEU A 76 -21.24 -8.06 -6.64
C LEU A 76 -20.06 -9.04 -6.68
N ALA A 77 -19.88 -9.87 -5.66
CA ALA A 77 -18.85 -10.91 -5.68
C ALA A 77 -19.13 -11.88 -6.83
N GLN A 78 -18.15 -12.11 -7.70
CA GLN A 78 -18.22 -13.12 -8.73
C GLN A 78 -18.53 -14.47 -8.08
N GLU A 79 -19.73 -15.01 -8.30
CA GLU A 79 -20.24 -16.24 -7.68
C GLU A 79 -19.35 -17.48 -7.94
N ALA A 80 -18.46 -17.40 -8.93
CA ALA A 80 -17.57 -18.47 -9.35
C ALA A 80 -16.37 -18.73 -8.43
N HIS A 81 -16.02 -17.82 -7.51
CA HIS A 81 -14.85 -17.94 -6.66
C HIS A 81 -15.23 -18.03 -5.19
N GLU A 82 -14.53 -18.89 -4.46
CA GLU A 82 -14.65 -18.99 -3.01
C GLU A 82 -13.54 -18.19 -2.28
N ALA A 83 -13.63 -18.07 -0.96
CA ALA A 83 -12.60 -17.43 -0.14
C ALA A 83 -11.25 -18.15 -0.26
N ILE A 84 -10.17 -17.42 0.00
CA ILE A 84 -8.82 -18.00 0.07
C ILE A 84 -8.75 -18.93 1.28
N ARG A 85 -8.47 -20.22 1.03
CA ARG A 85 -8.37 -21.25 2.04
C ARG A 85 -7.37 -22.34 1.65
N PRO A 86 -6.90 -23.19 2.57
CA PRO A 86 -6.20 -24.42 2.20
C PRO A 86 -7.14 -25.34 1.40
N THR A 87 -6.60 -26.05 0.44
CA THR A 87 -7.37 -27.06 -0.31
C THR A 87 -7.79 -28.23 0.58
N ASN A 88 -6.98 -28.52 1.60
CA ASN A 88 -7.27 -29.57 2.59
C ASN A 88 -6.97 -29.05 4.01
N ILE A 89 -8.00 -28.96 4.85
CA ILE A 89 -7.89 -28.46 6.23
C ILE A 89 -7.05 -29.37 7.12
N HIS A 90 -6.94 -30.66 6.83
CA HIS A 90 -6.13 -31.62 7.58
C HIS A 90 -4.62 -31.43 7.35
N THR A 91 -4.24 -30.72 6.29
CA THR A 91 -2.84 -30.39 6.00
C THR A 91 -2.44 -29.13 6.74
N LYS A 92 -2.08 -29.24 8.03
CA LYS A 92 -1.67 -28.11 8.86
C LYS A 92 -0.38 -27.43 8.37
N THR A 93 0.57 -28.21 7.90
CA THR A 93 1.88 -27.72 7.43
C THR A 93 2.24 -28.36 6.10
N ILE A 94 2.93 -27.60 5.25
CA ILE A 94 3.46 -28.09 3.97
C ILE A 94 4.99 -28.16 4.04
N GLN A 95 5.60 -29.00 3.20
CA GLN A 95 7.04 -29.19 3.22
C GLN A 95 7.77 -28.15 2.37
N HIS A 96 8.95 -27.74 2.85
CA HIS A 96 9.88 -26.94 2.09
C HIS A 96 10.41 -27.75 0.89
N ASN A 97 10.39 -27.13 -0.30
CA ASN A 97 10.98 -27.73 -1.50
C ASN A 97 11.52 -26.62 -2.42
N SER A 98 11.98 -26.98 -3.63
CA SER A 98 12.53 -26.02 -4.60
C SER A 98 11.56 -24.91 -5.02
N LYS A 99 10.25 -25.11 -4.87
CA LYS A 99 9.19 -24.15 -5.23
C LYS A 99 8.53 -23.48 -4.02
N ILE A 100 8.67 -24.07 -2.82
CA ILE A 100 8.08 -23.60 -1.57
C ILE A 100 9.19 -23.18 -0.62
N GLY A 101 9.39 -21.89 -0.47
CA GLY A 101 10.36 -21.29 0.41
C GLY A 101 9.79 -20.89 1.78
N LYS A 102 10.58 -20.18 2.57
CA LYS A 102 10.22 -19.76 3.94
C LYS A 102 8.99 -18.82 3.98
N TYR A 103 8.83 -17.97 2.96
CA TYR A 103 7.69 -17.02 2.91
C TYR A 103 6.39 -17.73 2.56
N GLU A 104 6.44 -18.67 1.63
CA GLU A 104 5.31 -19.49 1.22
C GLU A 104 4.81 -20.36 2.39
N LEU A 105 5.72 -20.93 3.19
CA LEU A 105 5.37 -21.69 4.41
C LEU A 105 4.60 -20.82 5.41
N LYS A 106 5.14 -19.64 5.72
CA LYS A 106 4.48 -18.70 6.65
C LYS A 106 3.13 -18.22 6.13
N LEU A 107 3.03 -17.95 4.82
CA LEU A 107 1.77 -17.54 4.20
C LEU A 107 0.74 -18.67 4.25
N TYR A 108 1.15 -19.91 3.98
CA TYR A 108 0.27 -21.06 4.08
C TYR A 108 -0.26 -21.25 5.50
N GLU A 109 0.63 -21.18 6.50
CA GLU A 109 0.26 -21.29 7.91
C GLU A 109 -0.76 -20.20 8.31
N LEU A 110 -0.56 -18.96 7.85
CA LEU A 110 -1.49 -17.87 8.08
C LEU A 110 -2.85 -18.13 7.44
N ILE A 111 -2.89 -18.57 6.17
CA ILE A 111 -4.13 -18.88 5.45
C ILE A 111 -4.87 -20.04 6.13
N TRP A 112 -4.15 -21.13 6.46
CA TRP A 112 -4.73 -22.28 7.15
C TRP A 112 -5.35 -21.89 8.49
N LYS A 113 -4.60 -21.13 9.29
CA LYS A 113 -5.04 -20.66 10.61
C LYS A 113 -6.27 -19.76 10.51
N ASN A 114 -6.25 -18.76 9.63
CA ASN A 114 -7.38 -17.84 9.45
C ASN A 114 -8.64 -18.57 8.94
N ALA A 115 -8.49 -19.48 7.99
CA ALA A 115 -9.60 -20.28 7.49
C ALA A 115 -10.22 -21.14 8.59
N LEU A 116 -9.39 -21.80 9.42
CA LEU A 116 -9.87 -22.58 10.55
C LEU A 116 -10.54 -21.71 11.61
N GLN A 117 -9.89 -20.59 12.02
CA GLN A 117 -10.43 -19.66 13.03
C GLN A 117 -11.76 -19.06 12.61
N SER A 118 -11.97 -18.77 11.32
CA SER A 118 -13.25 -18.23 10.82
C SER A 118 -14.42 -19.22 10.92
N CYS A 119 -14.12 -20.51 11.00
CA CYS A 119 -15.12 -21.58 11.21
C CYS A 119 -15.32 -21.93 12.70
N MET A 120 -14.53 -21.36 13.60
CA MET A 120 -14.58 -21.65 15.04
C MET A 120 -15.46 -20.67 15.80
N ALA A 121 -15.98 -21.14 16.94
CA ALA A 121 -16.77 -20.34 17.86
C ALA A 121 -15.94 -19.17 18.44
N SER A 122 -16.61 -18.08 18.75
CA SER A 122 -15.98 -16.92 19.39
C SER A 122 -15.48 -17.27 20.80
N SER A 123 -14.35 -16.67 21.18
CA SER A 123 -13.87 -16.69 22.55
C SER A 123 -14.85 -15.95 23.48
N MET A 124 -14.95 -16.41 24.72
CA MET A 124 -15.78 -15.77 25.74
C MET A 124 -14.92 -15.39 26.95
N TYR A 125 -15.14 -14.19 27.43
CA TYR A 125 -14.42 -13.61 28.55
C TYR A 125 -15.37 -13.19 29.65
N ASP A 126 -14.96 -13.43 30.86
CA ASP A 126 -15.54 -12.79 32.05
C ASP A 126 -14.77 -11.49 32.30
N VAL A 127 -15.48 -10.36 32.43
CA VAL A 127 -14.87 -9.03 32.46
C VAL A 127 -15.24 -8.31 33.77
N ILE A 128 -14.23 -7.85 34.50
CA ILE A 128 -14.40 -7.00 35.65
C ILE A 128 -14.03 -5.57 35.31
N LEU A 129 -14.99 -4.67 35.39
CA LEU A 129 -14.78 -3.22 35.32
C LEU A 129 -14.65 -2.65 36.72
N SER A 130 -13.43 -2.30 37.12
CA SER A 130 -13.18 -1.65 38.42
C SER A 130 -13.18 -0.14 38.23
N VAL A 131 -13.92 0.56 39.08
CA VAL A 131 -14.00 2.03 39.10
C VAL A 131 -13.63 2.52 40.49
N VAL A 132 -12.54 3.29 40.56
CA VAL A 132 -12.07 3.90 41.81
C VAL A 132 -12.32 5.41 41.72
N SER A 133 -13.06 5.95 42.70
CA SER A 133 -13.30 7.38 42.83
C SER A 133 -12.26 8.04 43.71
N THR A 134 -11.79 9.22 43.35
CA THR A 134 -10.96 10.08 44.17
C THR A 134 -11.78 11.06 44.97
N PRO A 135 -11.21 11.76 45.99
CA PRO A 135 -11.90 12.80 46.76
C PRO A 135 -12.54 13.88 45.91
N GLU A 136 -11.94 14.25 44.78
CA GLU A 136 -12.45 15.27 43.85
C GLU A 136 -13.39 14.73 42.78
N LYS A 137 -13.97 13.53 43.01
CA LYS A 137 -14.89 12.86 42.09
C LYS A 137 -14.32 12.45 40.74
N HIS A 138 -13.00 12.50 40.56
CA HIS A 138 -12.36 11.90 39.37
C HIS A 138 -12.44 10.38 39.48
N LEU A 139 -12.48 9.72 38.30
CA LEU A 139 -12.66 8.28 38.22
C LEU A 139 -11.46 7.63 37.52
N TYR A 140 -10.83 6.69 38.21
CA TYR A 140 -9.88 5.75 37.59
C TYR A 140 -10.64 4.49 37.20
N LYS A 141 -10.45 4.02 35.98
CA LYS A 141 -11.09 2.81 35.45
C LYS A 141 -10.04 1.80 35.10
N ASN A 142 -10.24 0.57 35.51
CA ASN A 142 -9.45 -0.59 35.06
C ASN A 142 -10.41 -1.67 34.58
N THR A 143 -10.06 -2.27 33.45
CA THR A 143 -10.76 -3.44 32.88
C THR A 143 -9.80 -4.60 32.90
N THR A 144 -10.18 -5.67 33.54
CA THR A 144 -9.45 -6.95 33.51
C THR A 144 -10.38 -8.05 33.05
N GLU A 145 -9.85 -9.06 32.41
CA GLU A 145 -10.61 -10.13 31.79
C GLU A 145 -9.97 -11.49 32.06
N LYS A 146 -10.84 -12.50 32.14
CA LYS A 146 -10.45 -13.91 32.24
C LYS A 146 -11.11 -14.67 31.10
N ASN A 147 -10.35 -15.42 30.36
CA ASN A 147 -10.90 -16.28 29.31
C ASN A 147 -11.62 -17.47 29.98
N ILE A 148 -12.93 -17.60 29.74
CA ILE A 148 -13.77 -18.69 30.23
C ILE A 148 -14.04 -19.75 29.16
N PHE A 149 -13.94 -19.37 27.88
CA PHE A 149 -14.00 -20.26 26.74
C PHE A 149 -13.09 -19.73 25.62
N PRO A 150 -12.02 -20.46 25.28
CA PRO A 150 -11.02 -19.95 24.33
C PRO A 150 -11.52 -19.80 22.89
N GLY A 151 -12.53 -20.58 22.47
CA GLY A 151 -13.03 -20.52 21.11
C GLY A 151 -11.89 -20.62 20.07
N TRP A 152 -11.88 -19.72 19.07
CA TRP A 152 -10.88 -19.67 18.02
C TRP A 152 -9.46 -19.34 18.52
N GLU A 153 -9.33 -18.68 19.67
CA GLU A 153 -8.05 -18.31 20.26
C GLU A 153 -7.24 -19.50 20.78
N ILE A 154 -7.84 -20.68 20.88
CA ILE A 154 -7.13 -21.90 21.28
C ILE A 154 -5.95 -22.20 20.36
N LEU A 155 -6.00 -21.73 19.11
CA LEU A 155 -4.92 -21.88 18.13
C LEU A 155 -3.72 -20.96 18.41
N ASP A 156 -3.91 -19.89 19.17
CA ASP A 156 -2.87 -18.93 19.55
C ASP A 156 -2.21 -19.24 20.90
N GLY A 157 -2.77 -20.17 21.64
CA GLY A 157 -2.38 -20.46 23.03
C GLY A 157 -2.98 -19.45 24.00
N VAL A 158 -3.96 -19.84 24.75
CA VAL A 158 -4.64 -18.96 25.72
C VAL A 158 -3.86 -18.92 27.02
N GLN A 159 -3.57 -17.73 27.55
CA GLN A 159 -3.14 -17.56 28.93
C GLN A 159 -4.33 -17.84 29.85
N GLN A 160 -4.23 -18.90 30.64
CA GLN A 160 -5.33 -19.35 31.51
C GLN A 160 -5.44 -18.61 32.85
N THR A 161 -4.39 -17.88 33.28
CA THR A 161 -4.36 -17.21 34.59
C THR A 161 -4.12 -15.72 34.42
N ASN A 162 -4.97 -14.95 35.12
CA ASN A 162 -4.82 -13.51 35.29
C ASN A 162 -4.93 -13.19 36.78
N ASP A 163 -3.79 -13.06 37.44
CA ASP A 163 -3.73 -12.83 38.91
C ASP A 163 -4.47 -11.56 39.31
N ILE A 164 -4.50 -10.54 38.47
CA ILE A 164 -5.22 -9.30 38.71
C ILE A 164 -6.74 -9.58 38.69
N TYR A 165 -7.20 -10.40 37.76
CA TYR A 165 -8.62 -10.78 37.70
C TYR A 165 -9.03 -11.52 38.98
N GLU A 166 -8.27 -12.54 39.39
CA GLU A 166 -8.58 -13.32 40.58
C GLU A 166 -8.60 -12.47 41.85
N TYR A 167 -7.64 -11.57 42.00
CA TYR A 167 -7.60 -10.61 43.09
C TYR A 167 -8.83 -9.71 43.11
N LEU A 168 -9.17 -9.09 41.99
CA LEU A 168 -10.34 -8.21 41.88
C LEU A 168 -11.67 -8.96 42.07
N TYR A 169 -11.74 -10.21 41.60
CA TYR A 169 -12.89 -11.07 41.79
C TYR A 169 -13.10 -11.41 43.29
N ALA A 170 -12.03 -11.75 43.99
CA ALA A 170 -12.07 -11.99 45.42
C ALA A 170 -12.54 -10.73 46.21
N LEU A 171 -12.02 -9.55 45.84
CA LEU A 171 -12.47 -8.28 46.41
C LEU A 171 -13.96 -8.03 46.14
N PHE A 172 -14.42 -8.28 44.92
CA PHE A 172 -15.84 -8.12 44.56
C PHE A 172 -16.73 -9.04 45.39
N GLN A 173 -16.34 -10.30 45.59
CA GLN A 173 -17.09 -11.27 46.38
C GLN A 173 -17.14 -10.89 47.87
N SER A 174 -16.05 -10.32 48.41
CA SER A 174 -15.97 -9.89 49.80
C SER A 174 -16.74 -8.59 50.09
N GLY A 175 -16.97 -7.76 49.08
CA GLY A 175 -17.51 -6.40 49.22
C GLY A 175 -18.88 -6.19 48.58
N LYS A 176 -19.70 -7.23 48.40
CA LYS A 176 -20.97 -7.18 47.65
C LYS A 176 -21.91 -6.02 48.00
N ASP A 177 -21.90 -5.58 49.28
CA ASP A 177 -22.81 -4.53 49.76
C ASP A 177 -22.11 -3.27 50.25
N ASN A 178 -20.76 -3.20 50.19
CA ASN A 178 -19.98 -2.10 50.75
C ASN A 178 -18.94 -1.55 49.75
N LYS A 179 -18.77 -0.25 49.74
CA LYS A 179 -17.68 0.41 49.02
C LYS A 179 -16.37 0.00 49.69
N ILE A 180 -15.50 -0.64 48.92
CA ILE A 180 -14.16 -1.01 49.38
C ILE A 180 -13.26 0.21 49.30
N LYS A 181 -12.62 0.57 50.39
CA LYS A 181 -11.60 1.61 50.44
C LYS A 181 -10.26 0.98 50.01
N VAL A 182 -9.68 1.49 48.95
CA VAL A 182 -8.35 1.07 48.46
C VAL A 182 -7.31 2.16 48.70
N ASN A 183 -6.12 1.76 49.08
CA ASN A 183 -4.97 2.64 49.18
C ASN A 183 -4.16 2.54 47.90
N TYR A 184 -3.63 3.66 47.42
CA TYR A 184 -2.71 3.64 46.31
C TYR A 184 -1.26 3.46 46.82
N SER A 185 -0.44 2.75 46.09
CA SER A 185 1.02 2.71 46.30
C SER A 185 1.71 3.79 45.52
N GLU A 186 1.30 3.99 44.25
CA GLU A 186 1.83 4.97 43.33
C GLU A 186 0.77 5.38 42.31
N ILE A 187 0.72 6.69 41.99
CA ILE A 187 -0.10 7.25 40.91
C ILE A 187 0.84 7.90 39.92
N ASN A 188 0.78 7.50 38.65
CA ASN A 188 1.56 8.05 37.58
C ASN A 188 0.68 8.77 36.56
N SER A 189 1.10 9.96 36.12
CA SER A 189 0.49 10.70 35.03
C SER A 189 1.49 10.81 33.87
N ASP A 190 1.16 10.18 32.77
CA ASP A 190 1.98 10.15 31.57
C ASP A 190 1.34 10.93 30.44
N MET A 191 2.14 11.83 29.80
CA MET A 191 1.69 12.52 28.60
C MET A 191 1.49 11.52 27.45
N ALA A 192 0.33 11.60 26.80
CA ALA A 192 -0.02 10.81 25.61
C ALA A 192 -0.70 11.70 24.56
N ILE A 193 -0.50 11.38 23.29
CA ILE A 193 -1.21 12.03 22.16
C ILE A 193 -2.46 11.23 21.85
N LYS A 194 -3.64 11.85 21.96
CA LYS A 194 -4.92 11.24 21.58
C LYS A 194 -5.15 11.39 20.06
N LYS A 195 -5.70 10.34 19.43
CA LYS A 195 -6.18 10.34 18.04
C LYS A 195 -5.09 10.70 17.02
N LEU A 196 -3.85 10.28 17.23
CA LEU A 196 -2.82 10.41 16.21
C LEU A 196 -3.22 9.57 14.99
N LYS A 197 -3.37 10.23 13.84
CA LYS A 197 -3.66 9.54 12.58
C LYS A 197 -2.41 8.87 12.07
N SER A 198 -2.50 7.60 11.72
CA SER A 198 -1.42 6.82 11.14
C SER A 198 -1.40 6.97 9.62
N HIS A 199 -0.21 6.96 9.01
CA HIS A 199 -0.04 6.83 7.57
C HIS A 199 -0.57 5.48 7.08
N TYR A 200 -0.90 5.39 5.80
CA TYR A 200 -1.39 4.15 5.21
C TYR A 200 -0.27 3.12 5.02
N THR A 201 -0.65 1.86 5.09
CA THR A 201 0.12 0.72 4.56
C THR A 201 -0.44 0.35 3.19
N GLU A 202 0.31 -0.42 2.38
CA GLU A 202 -0.18 -0.94 1.10
C GLU A 202 -1.48 -1.75 1.29
N ALA A 203 -1.54 -2.60 2.33
CA ALA A 203 -2.74 -3.37 2.64
C ALA A 203 -3.95 -2.47 2.99
N ARG A 204 -3.72 -1.39 3.73
CA ARG A 204 -4.79 -0.44 4.06
C ARG A 204 -5.28 0.33 2.84
N LEU A 205 -4.39 0.64 1.88
CA LEU A 205 -4.78 1.25 0.61
C LEU A 205 -5.65 0.29 -0.21
N VAL A 206 -5.29 -1.00 -0.29
CA VAL A 206 -6.12 -2.02 -0.94
C VAL A 206 -7.51 -2.09 -0.30
N GLN A 207 -7.60 -2.13 1.03
CA GLN A 207 -8.90 -2.11 1.73
C GLN A 207 -9.73 -0.87 1.42
N LEU A 208 -9.09 0.30 1.24
CA LEU A 208 -9.78 1.53 0.86
C LEU A 208 -10.27 1.50 -0.57
N LEU A 209 -9.50 0.95 -1.50
CA LEU A 209 -9.92 0.76 -2.89
C LEU A 209 -11.15 -0.14 -2.95
N GLU A 210 -11.09 -1.30 -2.30
CA GLU A 210 -12.23 -2.23 -2.20
C GLU A 210 -13.47 -1.57 -1.58
N LYS A 211 -13.31 -0.89 -0.45
CA LYS A 211 -14.42 -0.21 0.24
C LYS A 211 -15.10 0.85 -0.63
N ASN A 212 -14.34 1.54 -1.49
CA ASN A 212 -14.86 2.57 -2.37
C ASN A 212 -15.28 2.04 -3.75
N GLY A 213 -15.20 0.72 -4.00
CA GLY A 213 -15.55 0.10 -5.28
C GLY A 213 -14.57 0.46 -6.42
N ILE A 214 -13.33 0.86 -6.09
CA ILE A 214 -12.31 1.28 -7.04
C ILE A 214 -11.38 0.12 -7.37
N GLY A 215 -11.44 -0.38 -8.59
CA GLY A 215 -10.69 -1.54 -9.04
C GLY A 215 -11.36 -2.87 -8.68
N ARG A 216 -10.67 -3.97 -8.94
CA ARG A 216 -11.11 -5.35 -8.71
C ARG A 216 -9.94 -6.16 -8.11
N PRO A 217 -10.17 -7.35 -7.56
CA PRO A 217 -9.11 -8.18 -6.97
C PRO A 217 -7.89 -8.37 -7.88
N SER A 218 -8.11 -8.41 -9.19
CA SER A 218 -7.03 -8.52 -10.19
C SER A 218 -6.19 -7.25 -10.35
N THR A 219 -6.71 -6.07 -10.00
CA THR A 219 -6.07 -4.77 -10.25
C THR A 219 -5.55 -4.08 -8.99
N PHE A 220 -6.04 -4.38 -7.79
CA PHE A 220 -5.67 -3.67 -6.55
C PHE A 220 -4.15 -3.56 -6.34
N SER A 221 -3.44 -4.68 -6.42
CA SER A 221 -1.99 -4.68 -6.21
C SER A 221 -1.25 -3.87 -7.27
N SER A 222 -1.70 -3.93 -8.53
CA SER A 222 -1.08 -3.17 -9.63
C SER A 222 -1.34 -1.67 -9.52
N LEU A 223 -2.51 -1.25 -9.01
CA LEU A 223 -2.83 0.17 -8.76
C LEU A 223 -1.90 0.75 -7.68
N VAL A 224 -1.74 0.04 -6.55
CA VAL A 224 -0.82 0.47 -5.49
C VAL A 224 0.63 0.46 -5.96
N ALA A 225 1.06 -0.58 -6.68
CA ALA A 225 2.41 -0.65 -7.24
C ALA A 225 2.71 0.50 -8.20
N LYS A 226 1.73 0.91 -9.02
CA LYS A 226 1.89 1.96 -10.03
C LYS A 226 2.15 3.34 -9.44
N ILE A 227 1.50 3.70 -8.34
CA ILE A 227 1.75 4.99 -7.67
C ILE A 227 3.14 5.02 -7.02
N ILE A 228 3.65 3.87 -6.57
CA ILE A 228 5.03 3.74 -6.05
C ILE A 228 6.05 3.81 -7.21
N GLU A 229 5.81 3.07 -8.29
CA GLU A 229 6.67 3.06 -9.48
C GLU A 229 6.83 4.45 -10.11
N ARG A 230 5.74 5.22 -10.14
CA ARG A 230 5.72 6.61 -10.63
C ARG A 230 6.34 7.62 -9.65
N ASN A 231 6.77 7.17 -8.47
CA ASN A 231 7.29 8.02 -7.38
C ASN A 231 6.28 9.07 -6.89
N TYR A 232 4.98 8.82 -7.03
CA TYR A 232 3.96 9.68 -6.40
C TYR A 232 3.92 9.48 -4.90
N VAL A 233 4.25 8.27 -4.46
CA VAL A 233 4.41 7.88 -3.07
C VAL A 233 5.67 7.05 -2.88
N VAL A 234 6.19 7.02 -1.65
CA VAL A 234 7.32 6.17 -1.26
C VAL A 234 6.96 5.33 -0.05
N LYS A 235 7.44 4.08 -0.03
CA LYS A 235 7.35 3.22 1.16
C LYS A 235 8.55 3.46 2.05
N THR A 236 8.32 3.99 3.25
CA THR A 236 9.38 4.41 4.17
C THR A 236 8.97 4.24 5.64
N ASN A 237 9.95 4.36 6.52
CA ASN A 237 9.71 4.52 7.94
C ASN A 237 9.54 6.02 8.23
N ILE A 238 8.50 6.36 8.96
CA ILE A 238 8.24 7.73 9.39
C ILE A 238 8.97 7.94 10.72
N PRO A 239 9.94 8.84 10.79
CA PRO A 239 10.56 9.18 12.06
C PRO A 239 9.56 9.93 12.93
N GLY A 240 9.42 9.49 14.17
CA GLY A 240 8.56 10.19 15.11
C GLY A 240 9.14 11.58 15.49
N LYS A 241 8.30 12.40 16.07
CA LYS A 241 8.70 13.70 16.60
C LYS A 241 9.07 13.58 18.08
N LYS A 242 10.30 14.01 18.43
CA LYS A 242 10.75 14.09 19.82
C LYS A 242 10.08 15.28 20.50
N LEU A 243 9.34 15.03 21.57
CA LEU A 243 8.70 16.06 22.39
C LEU A 243 9.18 15.95 23.84
N LYS A 244 9.46 17.09 24.47
CA LYS A 244 9.68 17.15 25.90
C LYS A 244 8.34 17.01 26.59
N CYS A 245 8.20 16.03 27.48
CA CYS A 245 7.00 15.71 28.19
C CYS A 245 7.24 15.87 29.69
N ILE A 246 6.27 16.40 30.37
CA ILE A 246 6.26 16.46 31.83
C ILE A 246 5.31 15.35 32.29
N ASN A 247 5.85 14.40 33.03
CA ASN A 247 5.12 13.35 33.69
C ASN A 247 5.10 13.61 35.18
N TYR A 248 4.12 13.11 35.88
CA TYR A 248 4.03 13.26 37.32
C TYR A 248 3.99 11.87 37.97
N SER A 249 4.63 11.75 39.13
CA SER A 249 4.58 10.54 39.96
C SER A 249 4.33 10.95 41.41
N LEU A 250 3.33 10.33 42.04
CA LEU A 250 2.97 10.48 43.44
C LEU A 250 3.02 9.10 44.07
N LYS A 251 3.97 8.91 44.98
CA LYS A 251 4.02 7.72 45.86
C LYS A 251 3.34 7.99 47.19
N MET A 252 2.86 6.94 47.81
CA MET A 252 2.24 7.04 49.14
C MET A 252 3.25 7.63 50.13
N ASN A 253 2.85 8.66 50.85
CA ASN A 253 3.66 9.40 51.82
C ASN A 253 4.87 10.15 51.26
N GLU A 254 4.91 10.42 49.94
CA GLU A 254 5.90 11.25 49.30
C GLU A 254 5.24 12.46 48.63
N ASP A 255 6.05 13.53 48.38
CA ASP A 255 5.58 14.68 47.59
C ASP A 255 5.45 14.33 46.11
N LEU A 256 4.59 15.09 45.41
CA LEU A 256 4.42 14.97 43.97
C LEU A 256 5.75 15.30 43.25
N LYS A 257 6.25 14.35 42.48
CA LYS A 257 7.48 14.52 41.69
C LYS A 257 7.13 14.83 40.22
N GLU A 258 7.71 15.89 39.70
CA GLU A 258 7.73 16.20 38.28
C GLU A 258 8.91 15.48 37.63
N ILE A 259 8.63 14.76 36.54
CA ILE A 259 9.62 13.96 35.79
C ILE A 259 9.62 14.45 34.34
N GLN A 260 10.68 15.13 33.95
CA GLN A 260 10.86 15.53 32.56
C GLN A 260 11.44 14.37 31.75
N LYS A 261 10.71 13.96 30.72
CA LYS A 261 11.14 12.90 29.77
C LYS A 261 10.98 13.37 28.35
N THR A 262 11.89 12.94 27.48
CA THR A 262 11.70 13.10 26.03
C THR A 262 11.09 11.83 25.49
N LYS A 263 9.89 11.94 24.90
CA LYS A 263 9.19 10.83 24.23
C LYS A 263 9.17 11.07 22.73
N ILE A 264 9.20 9.99 21.96
CA ILE A 264 9.04 10.02 20.51
C ILE A 264 7.58 9.64 20.21
N PHE A 265 6.89 10.48 19.44
CA PHE A 265 5.52 10.27 19.04
C PHE A 265 5.42 10.16 17.52
N GLY A 266 4.54 9.29 17.04
CA GLY A 266 4.27 9.14 15.61
C GLY A 266 5.37 8.43 14.83
N GLU A 267 6.25 7.66 15.50
CA GLU A 267 7.15 6.75 14.80
C GLU A 267 6.36 5.60 14.19
N GLU A 268 6.54 5.38 12.88
CA GLU A 268 5.82 4.34 12.15
C GLU A 268 6.76 3.60 11.20
N LYS A 269 6.51 2.30 10.98
CA LYS A 269 7.33 1.46 10.09
C LYS A 269 6.54 1.05 8.85
N ASN A 270 7.22 0.98 7.71
CA ASN A 270 6.68 0.47 6.44
C ASN A 270 5.39 1.19 6.00
N LYS A 271 5.38 2.51 6.05
CA LYS A 271 4.25 3.35 5.67
C LYS A 271 4.42 3.94 4.27
N VAL A 272 3.30 4.19 3.63
CA VAL A 272 3.24 4.86 2.34
C VAL A 272 3.09 6.35 2.60
N LYS A 273 4.08 7.13 2.16
CA LYS A 273 4.12 8.59 2.30
C LYS A 273 4.04 9.21 0.91
N ILE A 274 3.22 10.26 0.75
CA ILE A 274 3.16 11.01 -0.49
C ILE A 274 4.45 11.81 -0.71
N GLU A 275 4.93 11.84 -1.96
CA GLU A 275 6.07 12.63 -2.38
C GLU A 275 5.61 13.97 -3.00
N PRO A 276 6.47 15.01 -3.04
CA PRO A 276 6.11 16.31 -3.61
C PRO A 276 5.53 16.23 -5.02
N ILE A 277 6.04 15.36 -5.87
CA ILE A 277 5.51 15.12 -7.22
C ILE A 277 4.08 14.58 -7.18
N GLY A 278 3.77 13.73 -6.20
CA GLY A 278 2.42 13.19 -6.00
C GLY A 278 1.42 14.27 -5.62
N ILE A 279 1.83 15.23 -4.77
CA ILE A 279 0.98 16.38 -4.39
C ILE A 279 0.67 17.23 -5.61
N VAL A 280 1.69 17.58 -6.39
CA VAL A 280 1.49 18.40 -7.60
C VAL A 280 0.58 17.72 -8.61
N VAL A 281 0.75 16.40 -8.81
CA VAL A 281 -0.10 15.65 -9.74
C VAL A 281 -1.54 15.64 -9.26
N ILE A 282 -1.82 15.39 -7.98
CA ILE A 282 -3.20 15.36 -7.48
C ILE A 282 -3.85 16.75 -7.48
N GLU A 283 -3.11 17.82 -7.14
CA GLU A 283 -3.60 19.19 -7.23
C GLU A 283 -3.97 19.57 -8.68
N PHE A 284 -3.11 19.20 -9.64
CA PHE A 284 -3.40 19.42 -11.07
C PHE A 284 -4.63 18.65 -11.53
N LEU A 285 -4.75 17.38 -11.19
CA LEU A 285 -5.87 16.54 -11.58
C LEU A 285 -7.19 17.03 -10.97
N ASN A 286 -7.20 17.38 -9.69
CA ASN A 286 -8.38 17.90 -9.02
C ASN A 286 -8.81 19.27 -9.59
N LYS A 287 -7.85 20.07 -10.04
CA LYS A 287 -8.17 21.39 -10.61
C LYS A 287 -8.78 21.31 -12.00
N TYR A 288 -8.26 20.43 -12.86
CA TYR A 288 -8.62 20.42 -14.29
C TYR A 288 -9.46 19.24 -14.73
N PHE A 289 -9.49 18.18 -13.92
CA PHE A 289 -10.13 16.91 -14.22
C PHE A 289 -10.94 16.38 -13.03
N ASP A 290 -11.46 17.25 -12.17
CA ASP A 290 -12.15 16.86 -10.94
C ASP A 290 -13.30 15.88 -11.21
N ASN A 291 -14.06 16.07 -12.28
CA ASN A 291 -15.14 15.17 -12.68
C ASN A 291 -14.64 13.74 -12.97
N MET A 292 -13.41 13.57 -13.47
CA MET A 292 -12.85 12.28 -13.85
C MET A 292 -11.98 11.65 -12.74
N PHE A 293 -11.47 12.45 -11.79
CA PHE A 293 -10.53 12.01 -10.76
C PHE A 293 -11.15 12.04 -9.35
N ASN A 294 -12.44 11.73 -9.25
CA ASN A 294 -13.12 11.48 -7.99
C ASN A 294 -13.41 9.98 -7.80
N TYR A 295 -13.79 9.59 -6.60
CA TYR A 295 -14.03 8.18 -6.26
C TYR A 295 -15.28 7.63 -6.95
N GLU A 296 -16.32 8.43 -7.07
CA GLU A 296 -17.60 8.02 -7.69
C GLU A 296 -17.41 7.72 -9.18
N TYR A 297 -16.71 8.57 -9.92
CA TYR A 297 -16.44 8.33 -11.34
C TYR A 297 -15.75 6.99 -11.60
N THR A 298 -14.72 6.69 -10.80
CA THR A 298 -13.96 5.43 -10.97
C THR A 298 -14.83 4.23 -10.61
N LYS A 299 -15.67 4.34 -9.58
CA LYS A 299 -16.63 3.32 -9.21
C LYS A 299 -17.67 3.09 -10.31
N GLU A 300 -18.30 4.16 -10.82
CA GLU A 300 -19.27 4.08 -11.92
C GLU A 300 -18.65 3.47 -13.18
N MET A 301 -17.38 3.78 -13.47
CA MET A 301 -16.65 3.18 -14.57
C MET A 301 -16.54 1.66 -14.41
N GLU A 302 -16.16 1.19 -13.21
CA GLU A 302 -16.08 -0.25 -12.92
C GLU A 302 -17.45 -0.93 -13.01
N ASP A 303 -18.50 -0.28 -12.51
CA ASP A 303 -19.88 -0.78 -12.59
C ASP A 303 -20.37 -0.85 -14.07
N HIS A 304 -20.02 0.12 -14.91
CA HIS A 304 -20.29 0.07 -16.34
C HIS A 304 -19.55 -1.07 -17.04
N LEU A 305 -18.29 -1.34 -16.65
CA LEU A 305 -17.52 -2.46 -17.20
C LEU A 305 -18.15 -3.81 -16.84
N ASP A 306 -18.65 -3.96 -15.61
CA ASP A 306 -19.40 -5.16 -15.21
C ASP A 306 -20.68 -5.32 -16.03
N THR A 307 -21.46 -4.24 -16.21
CA THR A 307 -22.69 -4.23 -17.04
C THR A 307 -22.40 -4.56 -18.52
N ILE A 308 -21.22 -4.16 -19.04
CA ILE A 308 -20.77 -4.54 -20.39
C ILE A 308 -20.47 -6.04 -20.45
N SER A 309 -19.86 -6.61 -19.42
CA SER A 309 -19.56 -8.05 -19.37
C SER A 309 -20.83 -8.91 -19.38
N GLU A 310 -21.92 -8.39 -18.81
CA GLU A 310 -23.26 -8.98 -18.83
C GLU A 310 -24.02 -8.79 -20.15
N GLY A 311 -23.48 -7.98 -21.08
CA GLY A 311 -24.11 -7.65 -22.35
C GLY A 311 -25.20 -6.57 -22.29
N ASN A 312 -25.39 -5.92 -21.13
CA ASN A 312 -26.46 -4.95 -20.88
C ASN A 312 -26.05 -3.49 -21.20
N TYR A 313 -24.77 -3.22 -21.48
CA TYR A 313 -24.27 -1.89 -21.84
C TYR A 313 -23.27 -1.95 -22.99
N SER A 314 -23.17 -0.88 -23.79
CA SER A 314 -22.28 -0.86 -24.95
C SER A 314 -20.92 -0.26 -24.62
N LEU A 315 -19.84 -1.03 -24.86
CA LEU A 315 -18.45 -0.56 -24.75
C LEU A 315 -18.21 0.74 -25.55
N LYS A 316 -18.81 0.84 -26.77
CA LYS A 316 -18.67 2.04 -27.60
C LYS A 316 -19.23 3.27 -26.91
N LYS A 317 -20.43 3.17 -26.33
CA LYS A 317 -21.04 4.28 -25.59
C LYS A 317 -20.17 4.74 -24.43
N LEU A 318 -19.60 3.80 -23.66
CA LEU A 318 -18.70 4.13 -22.55
C LEU A 318 -17.45 4.86 -23.06
N CYS A 319 -16.80 4.36 -24.10
CA CYS A 319 -15.62 4.99 -24.70
C CYS A 319 -15.90 6.38 -25.26
N ASP A 320 -17.04 6.56 -25.94
CA ASP A 320 -17.44 7.85 -26.50
C ASP A 320 -17.72 8.87 -25.38
N SER A 321 -18.38 8.46 -24.29
CA SER A 321 -18.62 9.33 -23.12
C SER A 321 -17.30 9.78 -22.49
N CYS A 322 -16.41 8.85 -22.16
CA CYS A 322 -15.10 9.16 -21.57
C CYS A 322 -14.26 10.09 -22.47
N ARG A 323 -14.31 9.86 -23.79
CA ARG A 323 -13.58 10.70 -24.75
C ARG A 323 -14.14 12.12 -24.78
N ASN A 324 -15.45 12.28 -24.82
CA ASN A 324 -16.08 13.58 -24.81
C ASN A 324 -15.75 14.38 -23.55
N GLU A 325 -15.79 13.74 -22.37
CA GLU A 325 -15.45 14.37 -21.10
C GLU A 325 -13.95 14.79 -21.07
N LEU A 326 -13.08 13.94 -21.58
CA LEU A 326 -11.65 14.24 -21.69
C LEU A 326 -11.40 15.41 -22.65
N ASP A 327 -12.01 15.41 -23.84
CA ASP A 327 -11.87 16.45 -24.86
C ASP A 327 -12.40 17.80 -24.34
N LEU A 328 -13.49 17.81 -23.59
CA LEU A 328 -14.01 19.02 -22.93
C LEU A 328 -13.02 19.56 -21.88
N SER A 329 -12.48 18.69 -21.04
CA SER A 329 -11.50 19.09 -20.02
C SER A 329 -10.22 19.64 -20.63
N ILE A 330 -9.68 18.99 -21.68
CA ILE A 330 -8.50 19.46 -22.40
C ILE A 330 -8.78 20.80 -23.10
N SER A 331 -9.95 20.95 -23.73
CA SER A 331 -10.34 22.18 -24.39
C SER A 331 -10.45 23.34 -23.41
N SER A 332 -10.95 23.11 -22.21
CA SER A 332 -11.01 24.13 -21.15
C SER A 332 -9.61 24.61 -20.73
N ILE A 333 -8.62 23.73 -20.68
CA ILE A 333 -7.22 24.06 -20.35
C ILE A 333 -6.59 24.86 -21.51
N THR A 334 -6.79 24.41 -22.77
CA THR A 334 -6.14 25.02 -23.95
C THR A 334 -6.73 26.37 -24.31
N ASN A 335 -8.06 26.58 -24.10
CA ASN A 335 -8.75 27.83 -24.41
C ASN A 335 -8.54 28.91 -23.33
N ASN A 336 -8.17 28.55 -22.12
CA ASN A 336 -7.79 29.51 -21.09
C ASN A 336 -6.37 30.07 -21.37
N LYS A 337 -6.24 30.88 -22.44
CA LYS A 337 -5.01 31.63 -22.77
C LYS A 337 -4.59 32.61 -21.66
N ASN A 338 -5.46 32.94 -20.72
CA ASN A 338 -5.15 33.59 -19.46
C ASN A 338 -4.90 32.59 -18.36
N MET A 339 -3.96 31.66 -18.56
CA MET A 339 -3.41 30.90 -17.45
C MET A 339 -2.90 31.88 -16.40
N ASP A 340 -3.57 31.90 -15.26
CA ASP A 340 -3.19 32.72 -14.12
C ASP A 340 -1.69 32.62 -13.86
N THR A 341 -1.10 33.75 -13.54
CA THR A 341 0.33 33.88 -13.22
C THR A 341 0.81 32.86 -12.19
N THR A 342 -0.10 32.31 -11.39
CA THR A 342 0.15 31.21 -10.45
C THR A 342 0.47 29.87 -11.13
N GLU A 343 -0.03 29.57 -12.33
CA GLU A 343 0.26 28.32 -13.06
C GLU A 343 1.58 28.36 -13.82
N LYS A 344 1.93 29.54 -14.33
CA LYS A 344 3.31 29.79 -14.74
C LYS A 344 4.30 29.66 -13.57
N SER A 345 3.81 29.72 -12.31
CA SER A 345 4.66 29.52 -11.14
C SER A 345 5.08 28.07 -10.91
N PHE A 346 4.27 27.07 -11.31
CA PHE A 346 4.72 25.67 -11.28
C PHE A 346 5.69 25.36 -12.42
N GLN A 347 5.51 25.96 -13.61
CA GLN A 347 6.53 25.94 -14.67
C GLN A 347 7.72 26.86 -14.34
N LYS A 348 7.48 27.97 -13.64
CA LYS A 348 8.55 28.87 -13.17
C LYS A 348 9.25 28.39 -11.90
N GLY A 349 8.63 27.44 -11.17
CA GLY A 349 9.17 26.97 -9.89
C GLY A 349 8.94 27.93 -8.73
N ILE A 350 9.30 27.49 -7.53
CA ILE A 350 9.27 28.30 -6.31
C ILE A 350 10.62 29.01 -6.17
N LYS A 351 10.64 30.34 -6.23
CA LYS A 351 11.88 31.11 -6.00
C LYS A 351 12.31 30.96 -4.56
N ILE A 352 13.58 30.59 -4.37
CA ILE A 352 14.23 30.52 -3.06
C ILE A 352 15.01 31.82 -2.81
N ASP A 353 15.74 32.29 -3.83
CA ASP A 353 16.44 33.54 -3.88
C ASP A 353 16.55 34.04 -5.36
N GLU A 354 17.32 35.12 -5.59
CA GLU A 354 17.42 35.72 -6.93
C GLU A 354 17.97 34.75 -7.98
N ASN A 355 18.84 33.83 -7.59
CA ASN A 355 19.56 32.93 -8.50
C ASN A 355 19.10 31.48 -8.42
N HIS A 356 18.25 31.12 -7.45
CA HIS A 356 17.85 29.77 -7.19
C HIS A 356 16.32 29.59 -7.22
N THR A 357 15.88 28.67 -8.05
CA THR A 357 14.47 28.33 -8.20
C THR A 357 14.29 26.82 -8.02
N TRP A 358 13.41 26.43 -7.11
CA TRP A 358 13.01 25.05 -6.96
C TRP A 358 11.97 24.69 -8.01
N ILE A 359 12.18 23.62 -8.76
CA ILE A 359 11.24 23.11 -9.77
C ILE A 359 11.10 21.59 -9.66
N ILE A 360 10.05 21.07 -10.27
CA ILE A 360 9.90 19.63 -10.52
C ILE A 360 10.39 19.35 -11.94
N GLY A 361 11.57 18.73 -12.05
CA GLY A 361 12.11 18.30 -13.31
C GLY A 361 11.64 16.89 -13.70
N LYS A 362 12.03 16.42 -14.89
CA LYS A 362 11.68 15.09 -15.44
C LYS A 362 11.97 13.91 -14.49
N TYR A 363 12.95 14.05 -13.60
CA TYR A 363 13.41 13.00 -12.69
C TYR A 363 13.15 13.31 -11.22
N GLY A 364 12.29 14.28 -10.93
CA GLY A 364 11.92 14.74 -9.59
C GLY A 364 12.35 16.19 -9.29
N PRO A 365 12.21 16.63 -8.03
CA PRO A 365 12.50 18.00 -7.63
C PRO A 365 13.98 18.32 -7.76
N VAL A 366 14.28 19.51 -8.29
CA VAL A 366 15.64 20.06 -8.48
C VAL A 366 15.64 21.56 -8.22
N ILE A 367 16.79 22.12 -7.92
CA ILE A 367 17.00 23.57 -7.92
C ILE A 367 17.71 23.98 -9.20
N ILE A 368 17.09 24.90 -9.94
CA ILE A 368 17.76 25.63 -11.01
C ILE A 368 18.60 26.72 -10.35
N CYS A 369 19.89 26.71 -10.65
CA CYS A 369 20.81 27.78 -10.32
C CYS A 369 21.12 28.54 -11.60
N ASN A 370 20.76 29.82 -11.66
CA ASN A 370 21.04 30.72 -12.76
C ASN A 370 22.08 31.74 -12.31
N ILE A 371 23.36 31.47 -12.55
CA ILE A 371 24.49 32.32 -12.19
C ILE A 371 25.25 32.66 -13.49
N GLU A 372 25.42 33.93 -13.79
CA GLU A 372 26.18 34.44 -14.94
C GLU A 372 25.71 33.81 -16.28
N GLU A 373 24.41 33.79 -16.53
CA GLU A 373 23.76 33.19 -17.71
C GLU A 373 23.98 31.67 -17.87
N LYS A 374 24.61 31.02 -16.88
CA LYS A 374 24.84 29.59 -16.88
C LYS A 374 23.80 28.89 -15.99
N ILE A 375 22.97 28.06 -16.62
CA ILE A 375 21.96 27.28 -15.92
C ILE A 375 22.55 25.95 -15.45
N THR A 376 22.51 25.71 -14.13
CA THR A 376 22.92 24.44 -13.55
C THR A 376 21.79 23.87 -12.68
N PHE A 377 21.76 22.54 -12.53
CA PHE A 377 20.74 21.85 -11.74
C PHE A 377 21.39 21.17 -10.55
N LYS A 378 20.85 21.45 -9.35
CA LYS A 378 21.30 20.82 -8.10
C LYS A 378 20.22 19.91 -7.54
N LYS A 379 20.63 18.77 -6.98
CA LYS A 379 19.73 17.84 -6.32
C LYS A 379 19.25 18.41 -4.99
N VAL A 380 18.00 18.14 -4.64
CA VAL A 380 17.37 18.55 -3.39
C VAL A 380 17.14 17.37 -2.47
N LYS A 381 17.03 17.64 -1.17
CA LYS A 381 16.62 16.66 -0.17
C LYS A 381 15.18 16.19 -0.47
N ARG A 382 14.86 14.94 -0.15
CA ARG A 382 13.55 14.38 -0.43
C ARG A 382 12.45 14.84 0.54
N ASP A 383 12.83 15.28 1.75
CA ASP A 383 11.90 15.59 2.84
C ASP A 383 11.62 17.10 2.96
N ILE A 384 11.37 17.75 1.83
CA ILE A 384 11.05 19.18 1.80
C ILE A 384 9.54 19.35 1.96
N ASP A 385 9.14 20.14 2.96
CA ASP A 385 7.76 20.58 3.15
C ASP A 385 7.45 21.70 2.16
N LEU A 386 6.52 21.45 1.22
CA LEU A 386 6.20 22.40 0.16
C LEU A 386 5.55 23.69 0.69
N ASP A 387 4.78 23.61 1.77
CA ASP A 387 4.13 24.79 2.35
C ASP A 387 5.16 25.71 2.99
N LYS A 388 6.13 25.15 3.70
CA LYS A 388 7.28 25.90 4.24
C LYS A 388 8.15 26.49 3.14
N LEU A 389 8.32 25.73 2.03
CA LEU A 389 9.06 26.21 0.87
C LEU A 389 8.35 27.40 0.20
N LYS A 390 7.03 27.32 0.01
CA LYS A 390 6.20 28.42 -0.53
C LYS A 390 6.24 29.67 0.37
N ASN A 391 6.27 29.45 1.69
CA ASN A 391 6.32 30.51 2.68
C ASN A 391 7.73 31.11 2.86
N GLY A 392 8.75 30.59 2.17
CA GLY A 392 10.13 31.10 2.29
C GLY A 392 10.82 30.73 3.62
N GLU A 393 10.35 29.70 4.33
CA GLU A 393 10.90 29.28 5.62
C GLU A 393 12.24 28.52 5.50
N TYR A 394 12.60 28.08 4.29
CA TYR A 394 13.84 27.35 4.03
C TYR A 394 14.92 28.24 3.44
N LYS A 395 16.14 28.08 3.93
CA LYS A 395 17.35 28.60 3.27
C LYS A 395 17.85 27.58 2.25
N LEU A 396 18.60 28.03 1.25
CA LEU A 396 19.15 27.17 0.20
C LEU A 396 19.92 25.97 0.77
N THR A 397 20.69 26.16 1.83
CA THR A 397 21.45 25.11 2.53
C THR A 397 20.59 24.04 3.14
N ASP A 398 19.37 24.38 3.57
CA ASP A 398 18.43 23.44 4.17
C ASP A 398 17.84 22.47 3.14
N ILE A 399 17.76 22.92 1.89
CA ILE A 399 17.10 22.25 0.77
C ILE A 399 18.09 21.42 -0.06
N LEU A 400 19.32 21.90 -0.23
CA LEU A 400 20.32 21.21 -1.03
C LEU A 400 20.72 19.87 -0.40
N TYR A 401 20.83 18.87 -1.26
CA TYR A 401 21.51 17.64 -0.89
C TYR A 401 23.00 17.93 -0.80
N GLU A 402 23.56 17.89 0.41
CA GLU A 402 25.02 17.96 0.59
C GLU A 402 25.62 16.70 -0.05
N SER A 403 26.08 16.84 -1.29
CA SER A 403 27.06 15.90 -1.79
C SER A 403 28.33 16.20 -0.97
N SER A 404 28.66 15.33 -0.01
CA SER A 404 30.02 15.28 0.52
C SER A 404 30.96 15.42 -0.66
N SER A 405 31.79 16.43 -0.65
CA SER A 405 32.75 16.83 -1.67
C SER A 405 33.89 15.81 -1.82
N ASN A 406 33.52 14.54 -2.12
CA ASN A 406 34.42 13.47 -2.48
C ASN A 406 33.60 12.41 -3.26
N GLY A 407 33.35 12.64 -4.56
CA GLY A 407 32.65 11.59 -5.32
C GLY A 407 32.19 11.85 -6.74
N SER A 408 32.54 12.96 -7.38
CA SER A 408 32.20 13.12 -8.81
C SER A 408 33.18 12.42 -9.76
N SER A 409 34.28 11.85 -9.28
CA SER A 409 35.25 11.08 -10.08
C SER A 409 35.08 9.55 -9.99
N ALA A 410 34.30 9.02 -9.04
CA ALA A 410 34.20 7.57 -8.79
C ALA A 410 33.30 6.80 -9.79
N PHE A 411 32.51 7.46 -10.62
CA PHE A 411 31.57 6.79 -11.54
C PHE A 411 31.89 6.94 -13.02
N SER A 412 33.00 7.59 -13.37
CA SER A 412 33.47 7.74 -14.75
C SER A 412 34.98 7.60 -14.84
N LYS A 413 35.45 6.88 -15.86
CA LYS A 413 36.85 6.68 -16.17
C LYS A 413 37.06 7.02 -17.64
N SER A 414 37.97 7.98 -17.92
CA SER A 414 38.45 8.21 -19.29
C SER A 414 39.47 7.12 -19.63
N LEU A 415 39.31 6.51 -20.76
CA LEU A 415 40.20 5.43 -21.24
C LEU A 415 41.16 5.92 -22.34
N GLY A 416 41.12 7.22 -22.68
CA GLY A 416 41.92 7.81 -23.75
C GLY A 416 41.13 7.98 -25.05
N GLU A 417 41.83 8.30 -26.13
CA GLU A 417 41.25 8.63 -27.43
C GLU A 417 41.23 7.42 -28.41
N PHE A 418 40.20 7.36 -29.21
CA PHE A 418 40.07 6.44 -30.33
C PHE A 418 39.52 7.18 -31.53
N ASN A 419 40.30 7.17 -32.64
CA ASN A 419 40.01 7.92 -33.87
C ASN A 419 39.71 9.43 -33.62
N GLY A 420 40.53 10.07 -32.76
CA GLY A 420 40.44 11.51 -32.48
C GLY A 420 39.29 11.90 -31.52
N GLU A 421 38.63 10.94 -30.88
CA GLU A 421 37.55 11.19 -29.96
C GLU A 421 37.76 10.46 -28.63
N GLU A 422 37.45 11.13 -27.52
CA GLU A 422 37.61 10.57 -26.17
C GLU A 422 36.57 9.47 -25.87
N ILE A 423 37.05 8.36 -25.29
CA ILE A 423 36.22 7.30 -24.76
C ILE A 423 36.11 7.45 -23.26
N THR A 424 34.89 7.67 -22.77
CA THR A 424 34.61 7.72 -21.33
C THR A 424 33.72 6.53 -20.92
N VAL A 425 34.13 5.75 -19.92
CA VAL A 425 33.30 4.68 -19.35
C VAL A 425 32.64 5.19 -18.07
N LYS A 426 31.34 4.94 -17.95
CA LYS A 426 30.50 5.39 -16.83
C LYS A 426 29.71 4.23 -16.27
N LYS A 427 29.39 4.28 -14.95
CA LYS A 427 28.52 3.33 -14.29
C LYS A 427 27.11 3.91 -14.19
N GLY A 428 26.14 3.31 -14.88
CA GLY A 428 24.73 3.70 -14.84
C GLY A 428 23.86 2.68 -14.07
N LYS A 429 22.56 2.97 -14.02
CA LYS A 429 21.55 2.11 -13.35
C LYS A 429 21.52 0.68 -13.88
N PHE A 430 21.89 0.50 -15.16
CA PHE A 430 21.87 -0.81 -15.84
C PHE A 430 23.28 -1.41 -16.04
N GLY A 431 24.29 -0.92 -15.32
CA GLY A 431 25.67 -1.36 -15.39
C GLY A 431 26.61 -0.39 -16.11
N LEU A 432 27.80 -0.88 -16.49
CA LEU A 432 28.79 -0.07 -17.19
C LEU A 432 28.37 0.21 -18.64
N TYR A 433 28.64 1.44 -19.10
CA TYR A 433 28.48 1.84 -20.48
C TYR A 433 29.62 2.79 -20.92
N CYS A 434 29.96 2.78 -22.17
CA CYS A 434 30.89 3.75 -22.72
C CYS A 434 30.16 4.84 -23.53
N SER A 435 30.67 6.07 -23.42
CA SER A 435 30.25 7.20 -24.21
C SER A 435 31.35 7.46 -25.26
N TYR A 436 31.00 7.43 -26.55
CA TYR A 436 31.88 7.65 -27.68
C TYR A 436 31.12 8.34 -28.83
N LYS A 437 31.63 9.43 -29.39
CA LYS A 437 30.97 10.27 -30.43
C LYS A 437 29.53 10.65 -30.08
N GLY A 438 29.28 11.04 -28.81
CA GLY A 438 27.95 11.43 -28.33
C GLY A 438 26.95 10.28 -28.19
N LYS A 439 27.34 9.02 -28.47
CA LYS A 439 26.48 7.84 -28.33
C LYS A 439 26.93 6.97 -27.17
N ASN A 440 25.95 6.48 -26.37
CA ASN A 440 26.21 5.57 -25.27
C ASN A 440 26.02 4.11 -25.73
N ARG A 441 27.00 3.25 -25.42
CA ARG A 441 26.92 1.80 -25.66
C ARG A 441 27.11 1.01 -24.38
N SER A 442 26.22 0.05 -24.12
CA SER A 442 26.26 -0.81 -22.94
C SER A 442 27.46 -1.76 -22.98
N LEU A 443 28.15 -1.87 -21.85
CA LEU A 443 29.26 -2.79 -21.65
C LEU A 443 28.80 -4.02 -20.81
N LYS A 444 27.53 -4.37 -20.83
CA LYS A 444 26.94 -5.45 -20.03
C LYS A 444 27.63 -6.81 -20.22
N TYR A 445 28.19 -7.05 -21.40
CA TYR A 445 28.89 -8.30 -21.68
C TYR A 445 30.38 -8.29 -21.26
N CYS A 446 30.91 -7.11 -20.91
CA CYS A 446 32.24 -6.99 -20.32
C CYS A 446 32.16 -7.28 -18.83
N LYS A 447 32.58 -8.48 -18.39
CA LYS A 447 32.57 -8.92 -16.98
C LYS A 447 33.62 -8.21 -16.11
N LYS A 448 34.07 -6.99 -16.49
CA LYS A 448 35.07 -6.20 -15.78
C LYS A 448 34.45 -5.08 -14.98
N THR A 449 35.13 -4.65 -13.92
CA THR A 449 34.73 -3.48 -13.12
C THR A 449 35.24 -2.19 -13.78
N LEU A 450 34.76 -1.03 -13.32
CA LEU A 450 35.20 0.29 -13.82
C LEU A 450 36.72 0.47 -13.70
N ASP A 451 37.32 -0.07 -12.65
CA ASP A 451 38.75 0.05 -12.35
C ASP A 451 39.62 -0.79 -13.29
N ASN A 452 39.11 -1.96 -13.68
CA ASN A 452 39.87 -2.96 -14.47
C ASN A 452 39.54 -2.97 -15.95
N ILE A 453 38.66 -2.09 -16.43
CA ILE A 453 38.33 -1.99 -17.84
C ILE A 453 39.39 -1.19 -18.58
N THR A 454 39.77 -1.71 -19.76
CA THR A 454 40.80 -1.11 -20.62
C THR A 454 40.21 -0.57 -21.94
N ILE A 455 40.95 0.28 -22.62
CA ILE A 455 40.55 0.84 -23.91
C ILE A 455 40.34 -0.26 -24.98
N GLU A 456 41.13 -1.36 -24.91
CA GLU A 456 41.02 -2.47 -25.85
C GLU A 456 39.71 -3.25 -25.67
N ASP A 457 39.22 -3.38 -24.45
CA ASP A 457 37.93 -4.03 -24.17
C ASP A 457 36.77 -3.24 -24.80
N VAL A 458 36.87 -1.91 -24.75
CA VAL A 458 35.85 -1.03 -25.30
C VAL A 458 35.95 -0.95 -26.81
N LYS A 459 37.17 -0.91 -27.39
CA LYS A 459 37.40 -0.94 -28.84
C LYS A 459 36.79 -2.19 -29.48
N LYS A 460 36.94 -3.36 -28.87
CA LYS A 460 36.32 -4.61 -29.36
C LYS A 460 34.80 -4.48 -29.49
N ILE A 461 34.17 -3.82 -28.51
CA ILE A 461 32.69 -3.62 -28.49
C ILE A 461 32.28 -2.51 -29.47
N LEU A 462 33.10 -1.49 -29.64
CA LEU A 462 32.84 -0.41 -30.61
C LEU A 462 33.01 -0.87 -32.08
N LEU A 463 33.96 -1.78 -32.32
CA LEU A 463 34.24 -2.36 -33.64
C LEU A 463 33.34 -3.55 -34.00
N SER A 464 32.78 -4.27 -32.99
CA SER A 464 31.75 -5.26 -33.25
C SER A 464 30.54 -4.54 -33.85
N LYS A 465 30.24 -4.78 -35.12
CA LYS A 465 29.04 -4.31 -35.80
C LYS A 465 27.86 -4.66 -34.91
N SER A 466 27.07 -3.68 -34.49
CA SER A 466 25.79 -3.92 -33.84
C SER A 466 24.89 -4.63 -34.86
N GLU A 467 24.85 -5.93 -34.84
CA GLU A 467 23.75 -6.71 -35.41
C GLU A 467 22.50 -6.53 -34.55
N SER A 468 21.97 -5.34 -34.60
CA SER A 468 20.58 -5.06 -34.17
C SER A 468 19.86 -4.26 -35.25
N SER A 469 20.07 -4.62 -36.49
CA SER A 469 19.08 -4.34 -37.53
C SER A 469 18.02 -5.42 -37.35
N SER A 470 16.88 -5.07 -36.77
CA SER A 470 15.69 -5.91 -36.78
C SER A 470 15.49 -6.37 -38.25
N LYS A 471 15.53 -7.70 -38.47
CA LYS A 471 15.39 -8.27 -39.81
C LYS A 471 14.05 -7.84 -40.38
N VAL A 472 14.04 -7.13 -41.49
CA VAL A 472 12.83 -6.78 -42.21
C VAL A 472 12.20 -8.07 -42.74
N LEU A 473 11.00 -8.37 -42.30
CA LEU A 473 10.26 -9.55 -42.75
C LEU A 473 9.45 -9.26 -44.01
N LYS A 474 8.83 -8.07 -44.07
CA LYS A 474 8.01 -7.65 -45.21
C LYS A 474 7.90 -6.11 -45.24
N ASN A 475 8.05 -5.51 -46.43
CA ASN A 475 7.69 -4.11 -46.65
C ASN A 475 6.19 -4.03 -46.96
N ILE A 476 5.48 -3.13 -46.28
CA ILE A 476 4.04 -2.89 -46.49
C ILE A 476 3.88 -1.78 -47.54
N ASN A 477 4.64 -0.71 -47.38
CA ASN A 477 4.70 0.43 -48.31
C ASN A 477 6.07 1.13 -48.18
N GLU A 478 6.25 2.30 -48.81
CA GLU A 478 7.51 3.06 -48.80
C GLU A 478 7.92 3.56 -47.39
N THR A 479 6.98 3.70 -46.47
CA THR A 479 7.20 4.26 -45.13
C THR A 479 7.05 3.24 -43.99
N ALA A 480 6.46 2.06 -44.24
CA ALA A 480 6.18 1.04 -43.22
C ALA A 480 6.68 -0.35 -43.63
N SER A 481 7.32 -1.05 -42.66
CA SER A 481 7.82 -2.40 -42.85
C SER A 481 7.60 -3.26 -41.59
N ILE A 482 7.24 -4.53 -41.76
CA ILE A 482 7.18 -5.52 -40.68
C ILE A 482 8.62 -5.98 -40.39
N ARG A 483 9.01 -5.84 -39.14
CA ARG A 483 10.36 -6.22 -38.67
C ARG A 483 10.28 -7.25 -37.57
N GLN A 484 11.27 -8.13 -37.51
CA GLN A 484 11.37 -9.10 -36.40
C GLN A 484 12.04 -8.46 -35.20
N GLY A 485 11.30 -8.30 -34.11
CA GLY A 485 11.81 -7.86 -32.81
C GLY A 485 12.04 -9.00 -31.84
N LYS A 486 12.56 -8.67 -30.67
CA LYS A 486 12.81 -9.64 -29.58
C LYS A 486 11.51 -10.31 -29.08
N TRP A 487 10.39 -9.64 -29.22
CA TRP A 487 9.08 -10.05 -28.69
C TRP A 487 8.10 -10.45 -29.81
N GLY A 488 8.59 -10.62 -31.03
CA GLY A 488 7.79 -10.97 -32.19
C GLY A 488 7.84 -9.91 -33.30
N PRO A 489 7.12 -10.11 -34.42
CA PRO A 489 7.00 -9.16 -35.49
C PRO A 489 6.31 -7.86 -35.05
N TYR A 490 6.77 -6.70 -35.53
CA TYR A 490 6.17 -5.38 -35.32
C TYR A 490 6.27 -4.52 -36.58
N VAL A 491 5.43 -3.51 -36.69
CA VAL A 491 5.39 -2.53 -37.82
C VAL A 491 6.16 -1.28 -37.43
#